data_ec17c3bc7df317e192a251cbe945b037
#
_entry.id   ec17c3bc7df317e192a251cbe945b037
#
_cell.length_a   1.000
_cell.length_b   1.000
_cell.length_c   1.000
_cell.angle_alpha   90.00
_cell.angle_beta   90.00
_cell.angle_gamma   90.00
#
_symmetry.space_group_name_H-M   'P 1'
#
loop_
_entity.id
_entity.type
_entity.pdbx_description
1 polymer ?
#
loop_
_entity_poly.entity_id
_entity_poly.type
_entity_poly.pdbx_seq_one_letter_code
_entity_poly.pdbx_strand_id
1 'polypeptide(L)'
;MFQVMVPDEDLTRKTHEAHEGEDEAATQARLEDSLNALPSIIVAIEEPEIYQHPVRARSFARTLLELSGQPNVQVLLATHSPYFIQPERFEALHRFTYANGETSVETASVESVAATSGLNEANVEKAIVSHVPTEFSEGFFADAVVLVEGQTDRIVLEAVATKLGKDLDSLGVTVLSVEGKGGLRVARAILIALGVPTYVLTDGDFGTSSRRTYKGLTDAKITAKRAEAHGSHKADTERLIAALPLTSTATVGALPYVFGSDSVVCRDFTVWKDDIEEELGAWGSFDAALSAAGITLASRSNKNLLAYRNAVFAADDDDLPDIVRAVITQIVALSGQTVTAARAATDEEQ
;
A
#
# COMPACT_ATOMS: atom_id res chain seq x y z
N MET A 1 9.57 -29.97 -18.27
CA MET A 1 10.95 -30.46 -17.98
C MET A 1 11.89 -29.37 -18.42
N PHE A 2 12.39 -28.58 -17.48
CA PHE A 2 13.28 -27.45 -17.80
C PHE A 2 14.71 -27.93 -17.73
N GLN A 3 15.43 -27.84 -18.84
CA GLN A 3 16.84 -28.15 -18.89
C GLN A 3 17.60 -26.88 -18.52
N VAL A 4 18.09 -26.79 -17.28
CA VAL A 4 19.06 -25.78 -16.90
C VAL A 4 20.38 -26.18 -17.61
N MET A 5 20.80 -25.38 -18.58
CA MET A 5 22.17 -25.48 -19.07
C MET A 5 23.07 -24.91 -17.97
N VAL A 6 23.67 -25.80 -17.19
CA VAL A 6 24.76 -25.44 -16.28
C VAL A 6 25.97 -25.15 -17.17
N PRO A 7 26.66 -24.01 -16.98
CA PRO A 7 27.94 -23.76 -17.66
C PRO A 7 28.88 -24.92 -17.41
N ASP A 8 29.65 -25.27 -18.43
CA ASP A 8 30.62 -26.35 -18.39
C ASP A 8 31.52 -26.24 -17.14
N GLU A 9 31.62 -27.30 -16.36
CA GLU A 9 32.44 -27.33 -15.12
C GLU A 9 33.90 -26.91 -15.36
N ASP A 10 34.39 -27.08 -16.58
CA ASP A 10 35.74 -26.61 -16.98
C ASP A 10 35.86 -25.09 -17.09
N LEU A 11 34.77 -24.37 -17.44
CA LEU A 11 34.76 -22.92 -17.44
C LEU A 11 34.76 -22.36 -16.01
N THR A 12 33.96 -22.96 -15.12
CA THR A 12 33.87 -22.57 -13.70
C THR A 12 35.18 -22.82 -12.96
N ARG A 13 35.89 -23.89 -13.34
CA ARG A 13 37.18 -24.24 -12.73
C ARG A 13 38.29 -23.29 -13.18
N LYS A 14 38.31 -22.86 -14.42
CA LYS A 14 39.32 -21.91 -14.95
C LYS A 14 39.16 -20.49 -14.38
N THR A 15 37.98 -20.12 -13.93
CA THR A 15 37.75 -18.81 -13.28
C THR A 15 38.22 -18.77 -11.82
N HIS A 16 38.37 -19.92 -11.17
CA HIS A 16 38.82 -20.01 -9.76
C HIS A 16 40.31 -20.24 -9.56
N GLU A 17 41.08 -20.45 -10.62
CA GLU A 17 42.54 -20.54 -10.48
C GLU A 17 43.14 -19.13 -10.31
N ALA A 18 43.36 -18.73 -9.04
CA ALA A 18 44.06 -17.51 -8.72
C ALA A 18 45.53 -17.66 -9.17
N HIS A 19 46.02 -16.72 -9.99
CA HIS A 19 47.48 -16.64 -10.26
C HIS A 19 48.18 -15.99 -9.06
N GLU A 20 49.11 -16.69 -8.48
CA GLU A 20 49.94 -16.14 -7.41
C GLU A 20 50.65 -14.86 -7.89
N GLY A 21 50.31 -13.71 -7.28
CA GLY A 21 50.95 -12.43 -7.49
C GLY A 21 50.14 -11.37 -8.23
N GLU A 22 48.85 -11.61 -8.54
CA GLU A 22 47.99 -10.58 -9.09
C GLU A 22 47.39 -9.67 -8.01
N ASP A 23 47.31 -8.36 -8.30
CA ASP A 23 46.61 -7.39 -7.48
C ASP A 23 45.09 -7.70 -7.47
N GLU A 24 44.42 -7.46 -6.34
CA GLU A 24 43.01 -7.72 -6.11
C GLU A 24 42.12 -7.07 -7.20
N ALA A 25 42.50 -5.87 -7.67
CA ALA A 25 41.84 -5.15 -8.74
C ALA A 25 41.96 -5.84 -10.11
N ALA A 26 43.12 -6.42 -10.41
CA ALA A 26 43.38 -7.15 -11.65
C ALA A 26 42.64 -8.50 -11.68
N THR A 27 42.57 -9.17 -10.52
CA THR A 27 41.77 -10.39 -10.34
C THR A 27 40.28 -10.12 -10.53
N GLN A 28 39.78 -9.02 -9.94
CA GLN A 28 38.37 -8.58 -10.09
C GLN A 28 38.02 -8.26 -11.55
N ALA A 29 38.85 -7.48 -12.24
CA ALA A 29 38.64 -7.13 -13.65
C ALA A 29 38.61 -8.37 -14.55
N ARG A 30 39.51 -9.34 -14.32
CA ARG A 30 39.54 -10.60 -15.08
C ARG A 30 38.31 -11.49 -14.82
N LEU A 31 37.83 -11.51 -13.57
CA LEU A 31 36.59 -12.20 -13.21
C LEU A 31 35.39 -11.56 -13.95
N GLU A 32 35.31 -10.23 -13.95
CA GLU A 32 34.28 -9.48 -14.66
C GLU A 32 34.32 -9.74 -16.18
N ASP A 33 35.53 -9.73 -16.80
CA ASP A 33 35.69 -10.06 -18.20
C ASP A 33 35.30 -11.51 -18.51
N SER A 34 35.64 -12.44 -17.63
CA SER A 34 35.27 -13.87 -17.78
C SER A 34 33.75 -14.07 -17.63
N LEU A 35 33.11 -13.37 -16.69
CA LEU A 35 31.66 -13.37 -16.51
C LEU A 35 30.94 -12.74 -17.71
N ASN A 36 31.48 -11.66 -18.27
CA ASN A 36 30.96 -10.99 -19.44
C ASN A 36 31.09 -11.85 -20.73
N ALA A 37 32.03 -12.80 -20.75
CA ALA A 37 32.22 -13.75 -21.86
C ALA A 37 31.24 -14.94 -21.82
N LEU A 38 30.51 -15.12 -20.69
CA LEU A 38 29.48 -16.15 -20.60
C LEU A 38 28.28 -15.83 -21.49
N PRO A 39 27.59 -16.82 -22.07
CA PRO A 39 26.37 -16.58 -22.82
C PRO A 39 25.29 -16.01 -21.91
N SER A 40 24.50 -15.07 -22.44
CA SER A 40 23.34 -14.54 -21.72
C SER A 40 22.29 -15.63 -21.51
N ILE A 41 21.79 -15.72 -20.27
CA ILE A 41 20.77 -16.68 -19.86
C ILE A 41 19.49 -15.91 -19.55
N ILE A 42 18.39 -16.31 -20.16
CA ILE A 42 17.05 -15.82 -19.83
C ILE A 42 16.31 -16.96 -19.14
N VAL A 43 15.89 -16.73 -17.89
CA VAL A 43 15.07 -17.62 -17.09
C VAL A 43 13.65 -17.09 -17.10
N ALA A 44 12.76 -17.71 -17.85
CA ALA A 44 11.34 -17.37 -17.87
C ALA A 44 10.53 -18.43 -17.14
N ILE A 45 9.77 -18.02 -16.12
CA ILE A 45 8.95 -18.91 -15.29
C ILE A 45 7.54 -18.36 -15.23
N GLU A 46 6.58 -19.21 -15.55
CA GLU A 46 5.15 -18.94 -15.39
C GLU A 46 4.66 -19.64 -14.13
N GLU A 47 3.89 -18.92 -13.32
CA GLU A 47 3.29 -19.37 -12.06
C GLU A 47 4.26 -20.14 -11.15
N PRO A 48 5.38 -19.50 -10.73
CA PRO A 48 6.39 -20.14 -9.89
C PRO A 48 5.86 -20.60 -8.52
N GLU A 49 4.70 -20.10 -8.10
CA GLU A 49 3.98 -20.47 -6.87
C GLU A 49 3.31 -21.85 -6.92
N ILE A 50 3.05 -22.41 -8.10
CA ILE A 50 2.31 -23.68 -8.24
C ILE A 50 3.00 -24.79 -7.43
N TYR A 51 2.21 -25.46 -6.59
CA TYR A 51 2.64 -26.50 -5.66
C TYR A 51 3.68 -26.06 -4.61
N GLN A 52 3.86 -24.76 -4.40
CA GLN A 52 4.78 -24.23 -3.41
C GLN A 52 4.05 -23.88 -2.10
N HIS A 53 4.63 -24.30 -0.98
CA HIS A 53 4.21 -23.75 0.31
C HIS A 53 4.63 -22.26 0.43
N PRO A 54 3.83 -21.35 1.00
CA PRO A 54 4.12 -19.92 1.06
C PRO A 54 5.54 -19.56 1.53
N VAL A 55 6.07 -20.27 2.54
CA VAL A 55 7.44 -20.05 3.03
C VAL A 55 8.49 -20.40 1.96
N ARG A 56 8.25 -21.48 1.20
CA ARG A 56 9.15 -21.88 0.12
C ARG A 56 9.05 -20.94 -1.08
N ALA A 57 7.85 -20.47 -1.41
CA ALA A 57 7.63 -19.47 -2.45
C ALA A 57 8.46 -18.21 -2.17
N ARG A 58 8.41 -17.64 -0.94
CA ARG A 58 9.26 -16.52 -0.55
C ARG A 58 10.77 -16.81 -0.62
N SER A 59 11.19 -18.03 -0.23
CA SER A 59 12.59 -18.42 -0.36
C SER A 59 13.02 -18.50 -1.82
N PHE A 60 12.18 -19.08 -2.66
CA PHE A 60 12.43 -19.21 -4.10
C PHE A 60 12.46 -17.85 -4.78
N ALA A 61 11.54 -16.93 -4.44
CA ALA A 61 11.56 -15.55 -4.92
C ALA A 61 12.89 -14.85 -4.64
N ARG A 62 13.43 -15.02 -3.42
CA ARG A 62 14.75 -14.45 -3.08
C ARG A 62 15.87 -15.07 -3.91
N THR A 63 15.87 -16.39 -4.09
CA THR A 63 16.88 -17.07 -4.93
C THR A 63 16.84 -16.57 -6.36
N LEU A 64 15.64 -16.38 -6.93
CA LEU A 64 15.49 -15.85 -8.30
C LEU A 64 15.97 -14.40 -8.39
N LEU A 65 15.73 -13.61 -7.35
CA LEU A 65 16.22 -12.25 -7.26
C LEU A 65 17.75 -12.19 -7.17
N GLU A 66 18.37 -13.04 -6.35
CA GLU A 66 19.83 -13.17 -6.27
C GLU A 66 20.41 -13.61 -7.62
N LEU A 67 19.74 -14.53 -8.30
CA LEU A 67 20.11 -14.99 -9.64
C LEU A 67 20.05 -13.83 -10.67
N SER A 68 19.01 -13.00 -10.61
CA SER A 68 18.87 -11.84 -11.53
C SER A 68 19.94 -10.77 -11.33
N GLY A 69 20.63 -10.77 -10.21
CA GLY A 69 21.79 -9.91 -9.95
C GLY A 69 23.10 -10.39 -10.57
N GLN A 70 23.12 -11.60 -11.15
CA GLN A 70 24.30 -12.11 -11.83
C GLN A 70 24.48 -11.43 -13.20
N PRO A 71 25.71 -11.14 -13.62
CA PRO A 71 25.98 -10.68 -14.99
C PRO A 71 25.43 -11.72 -15.98
N ASN A 72 24.87 -11.26 -17.07
CA ASN A 72 24.32 -12.11 -18.15
C ASN A 72 23.10 -12.96 -17.77
N VAL A 73 22.45 -12.77 -16.63
CA VAL A 73 21.22 -13.46 -16.25
C VAL A 73 20.05 -12.48 -16.19
N GLN A 74 19.00 -12.79 -16.94
CA GLN A 74 17.72 -12.10 -16.87
C GLN A 74 16.67 -13.08 -16.36
N VAL A 75 15.89 -12.67 -15.36
CA VAL A 75 14.77 -13.47 -14.82
C VAL A 75 13.46 -12.77 -15.16
N LEU A 76 12.55 -13.51 -15.81
CA LEU A 76 11.20 -13.06 -16.14
C LEU A 76 10.21 -13.97 -15.40
N LEU A 77 9.30 -13.37 -14.64
CA LEU A 77 8.28 -14.11 -13.88
C LEU A 77 6.89 -13.65 -14.31
N ALA A 78 6.03 -14.61 -14.63
CA ALA A 78 4.58 -14.34 -14.72
C ALA A 78 3.94 -15.01 -13.48
N THR A 79 3.35 -14.21 -12.58
CA THR A 79 2.84 -14.71 -11.30
C THR A 79 1.56 -13.98 -10.89
N HIS A 80 0.69 -14.67 -10.15
CA HIS A 80 -0.45 -14.13 -9.42
C HIS A 80 -0.21 -14.10 -7.91
N SER A 81 1.01 -14.39 -7.46
CA SER A 81 1.34 -14.51 -6.05
C SER A 81 2.10 -13.29 -5.51
N PRO A 82 1.61 -12.64 -4.46
CA PRO A 82 2.28 -11.52 -3.81
C PRO A 82 3.64 -11.90 -3.22
N TYR A 83 3.92 -13.19 -3.02
CA TYR A 83 5.20 -13.66 -2.46
C TYR A 83 6.40 -13.48 -3.40
N PHE A 84 6.16 -13.28 -4.69
CA PHE A 84 7.20 -13.01 -5.68
C PHE A 84 7.40 -11.52 -5.96
N ILE A 85 6.62 -10.66 -5.32
CA ILE A 85 6.68 -9.21 -5.50
C ILE A 85 7.26 -8.55 -4.27
N GLN A 86 8.17 -7.62 -4.50
CA GLN A 86 8.76 -6.75 -3.49
C GLN A 86 8.37 -5.31 -3.81
N PRO A 87 7.64 -4.61 -2.92
CA PRO A 87 7.17 -3.25 -3.17
C PRO A 87 8.29 -2.26 -3.54
N GLU A 88 9.48 -2.44 -2.97
CA GLU A 88 10.66 -1.62 -3.24
C GLU A 88 11.23 -1.79 -4.66
N ARG A 89 10.81 -2.84 -5.36
CA ARG A 89 11.20 -3.12 -6.74
C ARG A 89 10.07 -2.90 -7.75
N PHE A 90 9.18 -1.99 -7.43
CA PHE A 90 8.00 -1.68 -8.26
C PHE A 90 8.36 -1.34 -9.71
N GLU A 91 9.54 -0.82 -9.99
CA GLU A 91 10.01 -0.53 -11.36
C GLU A 91 10.19 -1.78 -12.23
N ALA A 92 10.39 -2.95 -11.60
CA ALA A 92 10.46 -4.23 -12.30
C ALA A 92 9.08 -4.83 -12.58
N LEU A 93 8.00 -4.21 -12.09
CA LEU A 93 6.66 -4.72 -12.28
C LEU A 93 6.05 -4.24 -13.60
N HIS A 94 5.45 -5.19 -14.31
CA HIS A 94 4.64 -4.95 -15.49
C HIS A 94 3.25 -5.51 -15.20
N ARG A 95 2.28 -4.65 -14.94
CA ARG A 95 0.91 -5.07 -14.67
C ARG A 95 0.14 -5.17 -15.97
N PHE A 96 -0.30 -6.38 -16.28
CA PHE A 96 -1.13 -6.67 -17.44
C PHE A 96 -2.59 -6.61 -17.03
N THR A 97 -3.40 -5.85 -17.77
CA THR A 97 -4.84 -5.81 -17.61
C THR A 97 -5.50 -6.09 -18.94
N TYR A 98 -6.60 -6.82 -18.92
CA TYR A 98 -7.39 -7.11 -20.12
C TYR A 98 -8.77 -6.50 -19.95
N ALA A 99 -9.10 -5.56 -20.81
CA ALA A 99 -10.39 -4.90 -20.84
C ALA A 99 -10.75 -4.54 -22.29
N ASN A 100 -12.02 -4.67 -22.64
CA ASN A 100 -12.52 -4.26 -23.95
C ASN A 100 -11.89 -4.98 -25.14
N GLY A 101 -11.47 -6.25 -24.96
CA GLY A 101 -10.79 -6.98 -26.04
C GLY A 101 -9.31 -6.61 -26.21
N GLU A 102 -8.77 -5.69 -25.41
CA GLU A 102 -7.41 -5.22 -25.48
C GLU A 102 -6.62 -5.50 -24.21
N THR A 103 -5.35 -5.79 -24.38
CA THR A 103 -4.40 -5.92 -23.26
C THR A 103 -3.64 -4.60 -23.13
N SER A 104 -3.65 -4.03 -21.93
CA SER A 104 -2.77 -2.94 -21.55
C SER A 104 -1.69 -3.40 -20.59
N VAL A 105 -0.55 -2.72 -20.62
CA VAL A 105 0.59 -2.97 -19.73
C VAL A 105 0.97 -1.68 -19.04
N GLU A 106 0.85 -1.68 -17.73
CA GLU A 106 1.21 -0.52 -16.90
C GLU A 106 2.53 -0.77 -16.19
N THR A 107 3.37 0.26 -16.15
CA THR A 107 4.68 0.25 -15.47
C THR A 107 4.83 1.50 -14.63
N ALA A 108 5.65 1.44 -13.61
CA ALA A 108 5.97 2.59 -12.77
C ALA A 108 7.47 2.87 -12.76
N SER A 109 7.86 4.15 -12.71
CA SER A 109 9.24 4.57 -12.53
C SER A 109 9.40 5.38 -11.24
N VAL A 110 10.62 5.45 -10.69
CA VAL A 110 10.93 6.31 -9.53
C VAL A 110 10.54 7.75 -9.80
N GLU A 111 10.80 8.25 -11.01
CA GLU A 111 10.43 9.62 -11.43
C GLU A 111 8.91 9.84 -11.35
N SER A 112 8.11 8.93 -11.90
CA SER A 112 6.63 9.04 -11.90
C SER A 112 6.05 8.98 -10.49
N VAL A 113 6.60 8.10 -9.64
CA VAL A 113 6.21 7.96 -8.24
C VAL A 113 6.63 9.18 -7.42
N ALA A 114 7.82 9.72 -7.64
CA ALA A 114 8.30 10.93 -7.01
C ALA A 114 7.40 12.13 -7.34
N ALA A 115 7.10 12.32 -8.62
CA ALA A 115 6.22 13.41 -9.09
C ALA A 115 4.81 13.32 -8.47
N THR A 116 4.23 12.11 -8.45
CA THR A 116 2.86 11.90 -7.91
C THR A 116 2.79 11.98 -6.39
N SER A 117 3.82 11.47 -5.69
CA SER A 117 3.87 11.47 -4.22
C SER A 117 4.34 12.81 -3.63
N GLY A 118 4.93 13.69 -4.44
CA GLY A 118 5.60 14.91 -3.98
C GLY A 118 6.87 14.63 -3.15
N LEU A 119 7.48 13.45 -3.33
CA LEU A 119 8.77 13.09 -2.75
C LEU A 119 9.90 13.46 -3.71
N ASN A 120 11.11 13.56 -3.17
CA ASN A 120 12.32 13.55 -3.99
C ASN A 120 12.63 12.09 -4.38
N GLU A 121 13.09 11.85 -5.61
CA GLU A 121 13.44 10.52 -6.12
C GLU A 121 14.36 9.73 -5.17
N ALA A 122 15.40 10.39 -4.65
CA ALA A 122 16.32 9.79 -3.68
C ALA A 122 15.67 9.34 -2.36
N ASN A 123 14.45 9.77 -2.07
CA ASN A 123 13.69 9.39 -0.88
C ASN A 123 12.56 8.39 -1.15
N VAL A 124 12.29 8.04 -2.41
CA VAL A 124 11.19 7.12 -2.76
C VAL A 124 11.44 5.75 -2.16
N GLU A 125 12.58 5.13 -2.44
CA GLU A 125 12.95 3.82 -1.90
C GLU A 125 12.93 3.81 -0.37
N LYS A 126 13.54 4.83 0.26
CA LYS A 126 13.53 4.97 1.71
C LYS A 126 12.12 5.05 2.29
N ALA A 127 11.22 5.77 1.61
CA ALA A 127 9.83 5.91 2.06
C ALA A 127 9.10 4.57 1.95
N ILE A 128 9.32 3.80 0.87
CA ILE A 128 8.75 2.46 0.69
C ILE A 128 9.21 1.54 1.83
N VAL A 129 10.51 1.38 2.00
CA VAL A 129 11.08 0.49 3.03
C VAL A 129 10.65 0.87 4.45
N SER A 130 10.45 2.18 4.70
CA SER A 130 10.08 2.66 6.04
C SER A 130 8.59 2.61 6.36
N HIS A 131 7.71 2.62 5.34
CA HIS A 131 6.27 2.87 5.56
C HIS A 131 5.34 1.90 4.83
N VAL A 132 5.84 1.13 3.86
CA VAL A 132 5.02 0.21 3.07
C VAL A 132 5.27 -1.22 3.53
N PRO A 133 4.28 -1.90 4.13
CA PRO A 133 4.46 -3.27 4.61
C PRO A 133 4.50 -4.27 3.45
N THR A 134 5.02 -5.46 3.73
CA THR A 134 5.14 -6.53 2.70
C THR A 134 3.78 -6.94 2.14
N GLU A 135 2.73 -6.90 2.96
CA GLU A 135 1.34 -7.20 2.58
C GLU A 135 0.80 -6.27 1.48
N PHE A 136 1.43 -5.12 1.29
CA PHE A 136 1.11 -4.19 0.22
C PHE A 136 1.18 -4.84 -1.18
N SER A 137 1.99 -5.88 -1.32
CA SER A 137 2.11 -6.64 -2.59
C SER A 137 0.78 -7.25 -3.04
N GLU A 138 -0.17 -7.48 -2.14
CA GLU A 138 -1.52 -7.96 -2.49
C GLU A 138 -2.28 -6.92 -3.33
N GLY A 139 -2.03 -5.64 -3.08
CA GLY A 139 -2.68 -4.55 -3.80
C GLY A 139 -2.38 -4.51 -5.30
N PHE A 140 -1.27 -5.09 -5.76
CA PHE A 140 -0.96 -5.13 -7.19
C PHE A 140 -1.88 -6.06 -7.98
N PHE A 141 -2.54 -6.99 -7.30
CA PHE A 141 -3.47 -7.96 -7.89
C PHE A 141 -4.95 -7.59 -7.66
N ALA A 142 -5.23 -6.62 -6.80
CA ALA A 142 -6.58 -6.19 -6.52
C ALA A 142 -7.19 -5.41 -7.71
N ASP A 143 -8.51 -5.45 -7.82
CA ASP A 143 -9.27 -4.61 -8.76
C ASP A 143 -9.29 -3.15 -8.29
N ALA A 144 -9.30 -2.95 -6.97
CA ALA A 144 -9.14 -1.64 -6.34
C ALA A 144 -8.52 -1.79 -4.93
N VAL A 145 -7.85 -0.73 -4.48
CA VAL A 145 -7.19 -0.69 -3.17
C VAL A 145 -7.71 0.48 -2.34
N VAL A 146 -8.02 0.21 -1.07
CA VAL A 146 -8.26 1.23 -0.05
C VAL A 146 -7.01 1.33 0.82
N LEU A 147 -6.37 2.47 0.83
CA LEU A 147 -5.21 2.75 1.69
C LEU A 147 -5.66 3.49 2.94
N VAL A 148 -5.26 2.98 4.10
CA VAL A 148 -5.54 3.57 5.42
C VAL A 148 -4.25 3.73 6.24
N GLU A 149 -4.26 4.62 7.24
CA GLU A 149 -3.08 4.86 8.08
C GLU A 149 -2.80 3.73 9.06
N GLY A 150 -3.84 3.06 9.56
CA GLY A 150 -3.69 2.10 10.65
C GLY A 150 -4.59 0.88 10.56
N GLN A 151 -4.25 -0.12 11.40
CA GLN A 151 -5.01 -1.37 11.48
C GLN A 151 -6.42 -1.18 12.06
N THR A 152 -6.65 -0.13 12.86
CA THR A 152 -7.98 0.18 13.39
C THR A 152 -8.92 0.60 12.26
N ASP A 153 -8.45 1.49 11.38
CA ASP A 153 -9.22 1.93 10.22
C ASP A 153 -9.57 0.74 9.32
N ARG A 154 -8.58 -0.10 9.03
CA ARG A 154 -8.76 -1.31 8.23
C ARG A 154 -9.86 -2.20 8.81
N ILE A 155 -9.72 -2.60 10.07
CA ILE A 155 -10.67 -3.52 10.75
C ILE A 155 -12.07 -2.94 10.83
N VAL A 156 -12.18 -1.64 11.11
CA VAL A 156 -13.49 -0.96 11.19
C VAL A 156 -14.15 -0.92 9.82
N LEU A 157 -13.43 -0.51 8.78
CA LEU A 157 -13.96 -0.44 7.41
C LEU A 157 -14.42 -1.81 6.91
N GLU A 158 -13.58 -2.84 7.07
CA GLU A 158 -13.91 -4.22 6.67
C GLU A 158 -15.15 -4.75 7.45
N ALA A 159 -15.23 -4.48 8.76
CA ALA A 159 -16.35 -4.89 9.59
C ALA A 159 -17.65 -4.15 9.22
N VAL A 160 -17.58 -2.82 9.01
CA VAL A 160 -18.77 -2.03 8.60
C VAL A 160 -19.24 -2.44 7.22
N ALA A 161 -18.32 -2.64 6.26
CA ALA A 161 -18.68 -3.12 4.93
C ALA A 161 -19.41 -4.48 5.02
N THR A 162 -18.85 -5.43 5.77
CA THR A 162 -19.45 -6.75 5.99
C THR A 162 -20.83 -6.62 6.63
N LYS A 163 -20.97 -5.79 7.66
CA LYS A 163 -22.25 -5.52 8.36
C LYS A 163 -23.31 -4.95 7.40
N LEU A 164 -22.90 -4.11 6.47
CA LEU A 164 -23.79 -3.56 5.42
C LEU A 164 -24.02 -4.53 4.25
N GLY A 165 -23.59 -5.79 4.37
CA GLY A 165 -23.75 -6.81 3.33
C GLY A 165 -22.84 -6.57 2.11
N LYS A 166 -21.73 -5.88 2.29
CA LYS A 166 -20.71 -5.63 1.26
C LYS A 166 -19.47 -6.44 1.57
N ASP A 167 -19.26 -7.51 0.82
CA ASP A 167 -18.07 -8.31 0.87
C ASP A 167 -16.99 -7.68 -0.06
N LEU A 168 -16.04 -6.98 0.53
CA LEU A 168 -15.01 -6.26 -0.22
C LEU A 168 -14.12 -7.22 -1.02
N ASP A 169 -13.79 -8.40 -0.45
CA ASP A 169 -13.00 -9.40 -1.15
C ASP A 169 -13.70 -9.90 -2.41
N SER A 170 -15.02 -10.18 -2.31
CA SER A 170 -15.84 -10.56 -3.47
C SER A 170 -15.96 -9.45 -4.52
N LEU A 171 -15.74 -8.20 -4.12
CA LEU A 171 -15.72 -7.05 -5.02
C LEU A 171 -14.33 -6.76 -5.58
N GLY A 172 -13.32 -7.60 -5.28
CA GLY A 172 -11.93 -7.38 -5.68
C GLY A 172 -11.27 -6.17 -5.01
N VAL A 173 -11.85 -5.69 -3.89
CA VAL A 173 -11.34 -4.53 -3.16
C VAL A 173 -10.56 -4.99 -1.94
N THR A 174 -9.30 -4.57 -1.85
CA THR A 174 -8.46 -4.86 -0.68
C THR A 174 -8.21 -3.61 0.15
N VAL A 175 -8.26 -3.74 1.50
CA VAL A 175 -7.94 -2.64 2.42
C VAL A 175 -6.54 -2.86 2.97
N LEU A 176 -5.63 -1.94 2.70
CA LEU A 176 -4.23 -2.02 3.11
C LEU A 176 -3.87 -0.88 4.06
N SER A 177 -3.31 -1.23 5.21
CA SER A 177 -2.77 -0.21 6.10
C SER A 177 -1.29 0.03 5.80
N VAL A 178 -0.91 1.31 5.78
CA VAL A 178 0.47 1.75 5.61
C VAL A 178 0.86 2.65 6.79
N GLU A 179 2.16 2.77 7.07
CA GLU A 179 2.59 3.53 8.24
C GLU A 179 2.57 5.04 7.98
N GLY A 180 1.47 5.69 8.40
CA GLY A 180 1.29 7.13 8.41
C GLY A 180 1.15 7.79 7.04
N LYS A 181 1.00 9.11 7.03
CA LYS A 181 0.73 9.92 5.84
C LYS A 181 1.83 9.86 4.77
N GLY A 182 3.08 9.63 5.20
CA GLY A 182 4.20 9.42 4.27
C GLY A 182 4.03 8.15 3.46
N GLY A 183 3.60 7.06 4.11
CA GLY A 183 3.28 5.79 3.49
C GLY A 183 2.12 5.89 2.51
N LEU A 184 1.03 6.58 2.90
CA LEU A 184 -0.13 6.80 2.02
C LEU A 184 0.25 7.45 0.69
N ARG A 185 1.14 8.45 0.71
CA ARG A 185 1.55 9.16 -0.52
C ARG A 185 2.31 8.25 -1.48
N VAL A 186 3.32 7.54 -0.99
CA VAL A 186 4.16 6.70 -1.84
C VAL A 186 3.41 5.46 -2.31
N ALA A 187 2.65 4.80 -1.42
CA ALA A 187 1.84 3.63 -1.77
C ALA A 187 0.80 3.96 -2.85
N ARG A 188 0.08 5.08 -2.68
CA ARG A 188 -0.87 5.56 -3.69
C ARG A 188 -0.18 5.84 -5.03
N ALA A 189 0.96 6.51 -5.02
CA ALA A 189 1.67 6.86 -6.25
C ALA A 189 2.08 5.62 -7.04
N ILE A 190 2.56 4.58 -6.37
CA ILE A 190 2.92 3.30 -7.01
C ILE A 190 1.68 2.62 -7.61
N LEU A 191 0.59 2.48 -6.83
CA LEU A 191 -0.63 1.81 -7.29
C LEU A 191 -1.23 2.51 -8.50
N ILE A 192 -1.31 3.84 -8.48
CA ILE A 192 -1.85 4.62 -9.61
C ILE A 192 -0.96 4.50 -10.85
N ALA A 193 0.37 4.54 -10.68
CA ALA A 193 1.30 4.37 -11.81
C ALA A 193 1.15 2.97 -12.46
N LEU A 194 0.77 1.96 -11.66
CA LEU A 194 0.46 0.61 -12.14
C LEU A 194 -1.01 0.41 -12.51
N GLY A 195 -1.79 1.49 -12.64
CA GLY A 195 -3.18 1.42 -13.08
C GLY A 195 -4.13 0.77 -12.09
N VAL A 196 -3.82 0.75 -10.79
CA VAL A 196 -4.71 0.23 -9.74
C VAL A 196 -5.57 1.36 -9.18
N PRO A 197 -6.90 1.30 -9.33
CA PRO A 197 -7.82 2.25 -8.69
C PRO A 197 -7.58 2.30 -7.18
N THR A 198 -7.39 3.49 -6.63
CA THR A 198 -6.95 3.62 -5.25
C THR A 198 -7.77 4.69 -4.52
N TYR A 199 -8.36 4.31 -3.37
CA TYR A 199 -9.00 5.19 -2.41
C TYR A 199 -8.08 5.44 -1.23
N VAL A 200 -7.97 6.68 -0.76
CA VAL A 200 -7.17 7.03 0.41
C VAL A 200 -8.06 7.49 1.54
N LEU A 201 -7.87 6.91 2.72
CA LEU A 201 -8.51 7.37 3.94
C LEU A 201 -7.41 7.79 4.93
N THR A 202 -7.51 9.01 5.43
CA THR A 202 -6.47 9.62 6.28
C THR A 202 -7.07 10.42 7.43
N ASP A 203 -6.36 10.43 8.54
CA ASP A 203 -6.65 11.27 9.69
C ASP A 203 -6.27 12.73 9.41
N GLY A 204 -7.09 13.68 9.89
CA GLY A 204 -6.73 15.08 9.90
C GLY A 204 -5.81 15.43 11.07
N ASP A 205 -5.84 14.65 12.15
CA ASP A 205 -5.02 14.84 13.36
C ASP A 205 -5.22 16.16 14.10
N PHE A 206 -6.33 16.85 13.86
CA PHE A 206 -6.52 18.18 14.41
C PHE A 206 -6.47 18.23 15.95
N GLY A 207 -7.09 17.25 16.62
CA GLY A 207 -7.13 17.10 18.06
C GLY A 207 -5.96 16.33 18.68
N THR A 208 -5.19 15.60 17.88
CA THR A 208 -4.18 14.63 18.34
C THR A 208 -3.12 15.27 19.23
N SER A 209 -2.62 16.45 18.90
CA SER A 209 -1.61 17.15 19.69
C SER A 209 -2.12 17.55 21.08
N SER A 210 -3.41 17.91 21.20
CA SER A 210 -4.02 18.34 22.46
C SER A 210 -4.20 17.17 23.43
N ARG A 211 -4.41 15.95 22.92
CA ARG A 211 -4.57 14.72 23.71
C ARG A 211 -3.25 14.14 24.23
N ARG A 212 -2.11 14.57 23.65
CA ARG A 212 -0.79 14.08 24.09
C ARG A 212 -0.49 14.49 25.53
N THR A 213 -0.10 13.51 26.34
CA THR A 213 0.33 13.72 27.73
C THR A 213 1.85 13.68 27.81
N TYR A 214 2.40 14.60 28.59
CA TYR A 214 3.85 14.70 28.79
C TYR A 214 4.15 14.67 30.31
N LYS A 215 4.74 13.57 30.77
CA LYS A 215 5.10 13.41 32.19
C LYS A 215 6.37 14.21 32.51
N GLY A 216 6.41 14.85 33.67
CA GLY A 216 7.61 15.52 34.21
C GLY A 216 7.99 16.86 33.53
N LEU A 217 7.09 17.44 32.73
CA LEU A 217 7.29 18.75 32.13
C LEU A 217 6.43 19.81 32.81
N THR A 218 6.90 21.08 32.75
CA THR A 218 6.10 22.23 33.17
C THR A 218 5.02 22.56 32.13
N ASP A 219 3.93 23.23 32.52
CA ASP A 219 2.82 23.58 31.64
C ASP A 219 3.28 24.40 30.42
N ALA A 220 4.23 25.31 30.59
CA ALA A 220 4.78 26.09 29.49
C ALA A 220 5.49 25.17 28.45
N LYS A 221 6.25 24.15 28.91
CA LYS A 221 6.91 23.18 28.03
C LYS A 221 5.91 22.25 27.35
N ILE A 222 4.85 21.88 28.06
CA ILE A 222 3.75 21.06 27.49
C ILE A 222 3.06 21.84 26.38
N THR A 223 2.72 23.10 26.63
CA THR A 223 2.08 23.98 25.64
C THR A 223 2.96 24.14 24.38
N ALA A 224 4.26 24.40 24.56
CA ALA A 224 5.19 24.50 23.44
C ALA A 224 5.29 23.20 22.62
N LYS A 225 5.42 22.03 23.28
CA LYS A 225 5.44 20.73 22.60
C LYS A 225 4.16 20.39 21.88
N ARG A 226 2.99 20.77 22.45
CA ARG A 226 1.70 20.59 21.77
C ARG A 226 1.59 21.47 20.53
N ALA A 227 2.05 22.71 20.59
CA ALA A 227 2.06 23.61 19.45
C ALA A 227 3.00 23.11 18.32
N GLU A 228 4.18 22.62 18.69
CA GLU A 228 5.11 22.00 17.75
C GLU A 228 4.49 20.76 17.07
N ALA A 229 3.91 19.84 17.85
CA ALA A 229 3.23 18.66 17.33
C ALA A 229 2.05 19.03 16.43
N HIS A 230 1.25 20.02 16.80
CA HIS A 230 0.13 20.53 16.00
C HIS A 230 0.61 21.06 14.64
N GLY A 231 1.71 21.83 14.63
CA GLY A 231 2.34 22.31 13.41
C GLY A 231 2.85 21.19 12.51
N SER A 232 3.42 20.14 13.10
CA SER A 232 3.87 18.94 12.36
C SER A 232 2.69 18.21 11.72
N HIS A 233 1.63 17.91 12.50
CA HIS A 233 0.44 17.24 11.98
C HIS A 233 -0.21 18.02 10.85
N LYS A 234 -0.33 19.36 11.01
CA LYS A 234 -0.83 20.24 9.96
C LYS A 234 -0.01 20.10 8.68
N ALA A 235 1.32 20.23 8.79
CA ALA A 235 2.20 20.15 7.62
C ALA A 235 2.15 18.79 6.93
N ASP A 236 2.07 17.69 7.68
CA ASP A 236 1.97 16.34 7.13
C ASP A 236 0.64 16.10 6.42
N THR A 237 -0.47 16.57 7.01
CA THR A 237 -1.81 16.51 6.39
C THR A 237 -1.87 17.36 5.13
N GLU A 238 -1.36 18.60 5.14
CA GLU A 238 -1.34 19.46 3.96
C GLU A 238 -0.49 18.87 2.82
N ARG A 239 0.65 18.25 3.13
CA ARG A 239 1.47 17.55 2.12
C ARG A 239 0.75 16.35 1.51
N LEU A 240 0.01 15.57 2.30
CA LEU A 240 -0.78 14.47 1.76
C LEU A 240 -1.89 14.99 0.86
N ILE A 241 -2.66 15.98 1.31
CA ILE A 241 -3.77 16.54 0.54
C ILE A 241 -3.29 17.12 -0.80
N ALA A 242 -2.11 17.76 -0.82
CA ALA A 242 -1.52 18.26 -2.06
C ALA A 242 -1.19 17.14 -3.07
N ALA A 243 -1.02 15.90 -2.61
CA ALA A 243 -0.79 14.72 -3.45
C ALA A 243 -2.09 13.98 -3.84
N LEU A 244 -3.25 14.40 -3.32
CA LEU A 244 -4.55 13.82 -3.67
C LEU A 244 -5.14 14.49 -4.92
N PRO A 245 -6.10 13.83 -5.63
CA PRO A 245 -6.70 14.40 -6.83
C PRO A 245 -7.59 15.59 -6.50
N LEU A 246 -7.12 16.78 -6.80
CA LEU A 246 -7.83 18.06 -6.55
C LEU A 246 -9.13 18.22 -7.36
N THR A 247 -9.34 17.38 -8.39
CA THR A 247 -10.54 17.34 -9.21
C THR A 247 -11.64 16.44 -8.64
N SER A 248 -11.38 15.79 -7.51
CA SER A 248 -12.36 14.94 -6.85
C SER A 248 -13.57 15.74 -6.38
N THR A 249 -14.75 15.13 -6.44
CA THR A 249 -16.01 15.75 -5.99
C THR A 249 -16.30 15.29 -4.57
N ALA A 250 -16.56 16.22 -3.67
CA ALA A 250 -17.01 15.92 -2.32
C ALA A 250 -18.46 15.43 -2.32
N THR A 251 -18.73 14.31 -1.64
CA THR A 251 -20.06 13.78 -1.36
C THR A 251 -20.54 14.15 0.03
N VAL A 252 -19.61 14.36 0.96
CA VAL A 252 -19.83 14.91 2.30
C VAL A 252 -18.76 15.94 2.57
N GLY A 253 -19.14 17.04 3.26
CA GLY A 253 -18.23 18.15 3.54
C GLY A 253 -17.98 19.05 2.33
N ALA A 254 -16.90 19.82 2.37
CA ALA A 254 -16.56 20.81 1.34
C ALA A 254 -15.07 20.77 0.98
N LEU A 255 -14.78 20.96 -0.31
CA LEU A 255 -13.44 21.16 -0.83
C LEU A 255 -13.19 22.65 -1.12
N PRO A 256 -11.93 23.12 -1.04
CA PRO A 256 -10.76 22.38 -0.60
C PRO A 256 -10.79 22.11 0.92
N TYR A 257 -10.29 20.94 1.33
CA TYR A 257 -10.11 20.64 2.75
C TYR A 257 -9.07 21.61 3.36
N VAL A 258 -9.40 22.14 4.52
CA VAL A 258 -8.50 22.97 5.31
C VAL A 258 -8.26 22.27 6.65
N PHE A 259 -7.02 22.23 7.10
CA PHE A 259 -6.66 21.57 8.37
C PHE A 259 -7.53 22.08 9.53
N GLY A 260 -8.28 21.17 10.15
CA GLY A 260 -9.25 21.47 11.21
C GLY A 260 -10.67 21.79 10.73
N SER A 261 -10.94 21.78 9.43
CA SER A 261 -12.32 21.76 8.93
C SER A 261 -13.00 20.44 9.25
N ASP A 262 -14.32 20.38 9.05
CA ASP A 262 -15.06 19.12 9.20
C ASP A 262 -14.58 18.08 8.21
N SER A 263 -14.83 16.82 8.53
CA SER A 263 -14.44 15.66 7.71
C SER A 263 -15.02 15.76 6.30
N VAL A 264 -14.25 15.28 5.33
CA VAL A 264 -14.62 15.33 3.91
C VAL A 264 -14.56 13.91 3.33
N VAL A 265 -15.63 13.49 2.67
CA VAL A 265 -15.69 12.26 1.87
C VAL A 265 -15.77 12.66 0.40
N CYS A 266 -14.82 12.22 -0.38
CA CYS A 266 -14.76 12.41 -1.82
C CYS A 266 -14.84 11.08 -2.55
N ARG A 267 -14.90 11.16 -3.89
CA ARG A 267 -14.89 9.97 -4.74
C ARG A 267 -13.64 9.11 -4.58
N ASP A 268 -12.49 9.74 -4.37
CA ASP A 268 -11.17 9.09 -4.42
C ASP A 268 -10.45 9.11 -3.07
N PHE A 269 -10.98 9.85 -2.09
CA PHE A 269 -10.37 9.93 -0.76
C PHE A 269 -11.34 10.43 0.31
N THR A 270 -10.99 10.13 1.56
CA THR A 270 -11.60 10.71 2.77
C THR A 270 -10.51 11.33 3.65
N VAL A 271 -10.80 12.49 4.19
CA VAL A 271 -10.00 13.11 5.25
C VAL A 271 -10.89 13.31 6.46
N TRP A 272 -10.58 12.64 7.56
CA TRP A 272 -11.25 12.88 8.83
C TRP A 272 -10.80 14.23 9.40
N LYS A 273 -11.63 14.88 10.19
CA LYS A 273 -11.23 16.09 10.91
C LYS A 273 -10.10 15.80 11.90
N ASP A 274 -10.23 14.71 12.63
CA ASP A 274 -9.23 14.21 13.58
C ASP A 274 -8.86 12.76 13.22
N ASP A 275 -9.57 11.78 13.73
CA ASP A 275 -9.37 10.36 13.53
C ASP A 275 -10.72 9.63 13.33
N ILE A 276 -10.71 8.37 12.92
CA ILE A 276 -11.93 7.57 12.73
C ILE A 276 -12.70 7.41 14.05
N GLU A 277 -12.01 7.37 15.18
CA GLU A 277 -12.65 7.24 16.50
C GLU A 277 -13.52 8.45 16.85
N GLU A 278 -13.20 9.64 16.34
CA GLU A 278 -14.08 10.81 16.50
C GLU A 278 -15.41 10.60 15.79
N GLU A 279 -15.37 10.09 14.57
CA GLU A 279 -16.58 9.81 13.78
C GLU A 279 -17.38 8.65 14.39
N LEU A 280 -16.70 7.59 14.86
CA LEU A 280 -17.34 6.47 15.55
C LEU A 280 -17.96 6.87 16.89
N GLY A 281 -17.52 7.97 17.49
CA GLY A 281 -18.12 8.51 18.72
C GLY A 281 -19.58 8.97 18.53
N ALA A 282 -20.00 9.24 17.31
CA ALA A 282 -21.39 9.54 16.99
C ALA A 282 -22.26 8.27 16.88
N TRP A 283 -21.67 7.07 16.84
CA TRP A 283 -22.36 5.80 16.81
C TRP A 283 -22.61 5.28 18.24
N GLY A 284 -23.74 5.67 18.84
CA GLY A 284 -24.02 5.43 20.26
C GLY A 284 -24.03 3.97 20.65
N SER A 285 -24.62 3.09 19.83
CA SER A 285 -24.64 1.64 20.09
C SER A 285 -23.25 1.01 19.96
N PHE A 286 -22.39 1.50 19.07
CA PHE A 286 -21.00 1.08 18.96
C PHE A 286 -20.18 1.47 20.21
N ASP A 287 -20.29 2.74 20.66
CA ASP A 287 -19.58 3.21 21.86
C ASP A 287 -20.03 2.45 23.11
N ALA A 288 -21.35 2.13 23.21
CA ALA A 288 -21.87 1.31 24.29
C ALA A 288 -21.29 -0.13 24.27
N ALA A 289 -21.22 -0.77 23.09
CA ALA A 289 -20.65 -2.10 22.95
C ALA A 289 -19.14 -2.11 23.27
N LEU A 290 -18.40 -1.10 22.82
CA LEU A 290 -16.97 -0.96 23.09
C LEU A 290 -16.71 -0.71 24.59
N SER A 291 -17.53 0.13 25.22
CA SER A 291 -17.49 0.40 26.66
C SER A 291 -17.77 -0.85 27.49
N ALA A 292 -18.71 -1.70 27.07
CA ALA A 292 -18.99 -2.99 27.70
C ALA A 292 -17.78 -3.94 27.63
N ALA A 293 -16.93 -3.80 26.63
CA ALA A 293 -15.64 -4.51 26.53
C ALA A 293 -14.50 -3.85 27.35
N GLY A 294 -14.79 -2.80 28.12
CA GLY A 294 -13.82 -2.08 28.94
C GLY A 294 -12.90 -1.13 28.16
N ILE A 295 -13.31 -0.74 26.97
CA ILE A 295 -12.54 0.17 26.12
C ILE A 295 -13.32 1.46 25.93
N THR A 296 -12.63 2.58 26.04
CA THR A 296 -13.20 3.91 25.85
C THR A 296 -12.62 4.56 24.62
N LEU A 297 -13.44 4.98 23.68
CA LEU A 297 -13.00 5.68 22.46
C LEU A 297 -12.13 6.90 22.78
N ALA A 298 -12.49 7.66 23.81
CA ALA A 298 -11.76 8.87 24.19
C ALA A 298 -10.29 8.61 24.59
N SER A 299 -9.94 7.39 25.03
CA SER A 299 -8.57 7.11 25.50
C SER A 299 -7.56 6.97 24.34
N ARG A 300 -7.98 6.54 23.17
CA ARG A 300 -7.12 6.23 21.98
C ARG A 300 -5.92 5.32 22.30
N SER A 301 -5.75 4.90 23.55
CA SER A 301 -4.54 4.23 24.05
C SER A 301 -4.64 2.71 24.05
N ASN A 302 -5.84 2.14 24.00
CA ASN A 302 -6.07 0.71 24.01
C ASN A 302 -6.87 0.30 22.75
N LYS A 303 -6.16 0.25 21.62
CA LYS A 303 -6.73 -0.14 20.33
C LYS A 303 -6.77 -1.67 20.23
N ASN A 304 -7.73 -2.29 20.91
CA ASN A 304 -7.98 -3.72 20.76
C ASN A 304 -8.81 -3.97 19.50
N LEU A 305 -8.16 -4.40 18.43
CA LEU A 305 -8.77 -4.59 17.10
C LEU A 305 -9.98 -5.55 17.13
N LEU A 306 -9.90 -6.63 17.94
CA LEU A 306 -11.01 -7.58 18.09
C LEU A 306 -12.22 -6.92 18.77
N ALA A 307 -12.01 -6.08 19.77
CA ALA A 307 -13.09 -5.38 20.45
C ALA A 307 -13.77 -4.36 19.51
N TYR A 308 -13.00 -3.62 18.71
CA TYR A 308 -13.55 -2.72 17.69
C TYR A 308 -14.41 -3.47 16.68
N ARG A 309 -13.90 -4.58 16.12
CA ARG A 309 -14.64 -5.43 15.21
C ARG A 309 -15.95 -5.95 15.82
N ASN A 310 -15.87 -6.48 17.04
CA ASN A 310 -17.04 -7.02 17.74
C ASN A 310 -18.07 -5.92 18.06
N ALA A 311 -17.61 -4.72 18.44
CA ALA A 311 -18.47 -3.58 18.67
C ALA A 311 -19.24 -3.15 17.40
N VAL A 312 -18.58 -3.15 16.24
CA VAL A 312 -19.24 -2.91 14.95
C VAL A 312 -20.36 -3.90 14.72
N PHE A 313 -20.12 -5.20 14.91
CA PHE A 313 -21.17 -6.22 14.70
C PHE A 313 -22.29 -6.17 15.73
N ALA A 314 -22.01 -5.72 16.96
CA ALA A 314 -23.00 -5.59 18.02
C ALA A 314 -23.83 -4.30 17.93
N ALA A 315 -23.32 -3.26 17.27
CA ALA A 315 -23.98 -1.97 17.15
C ALA A 315 -25.22 -2.07 16.24
N ASP A 316 -26.15 -1.13 16.39
CA ASP A 316 -27.33 -1.03 15.52
C ASP A 316 -26.99 -0.31 14.20
N ASP A 317 -27.60 -0.73 13.09
CA ASP A 317 -27.39 -0.12 11.78
C ASP A 317 -28.10 1.24 11.66
N ASP A 318 -29.14 1.45 12.47
CA ASP A 318 -29.98 2.64 12.41
C ASP A 318 -29.24 3.89 12.93
N ASP A 319 -28.26 3.72 13.83
CA ASP A 319 -27.45 4.81 14.35
C ASP A 319 -26.00 4.86 13.80
N LEU A 320 -25.73 4.06 12.73
CA LEU A 320 -24.46 4.15 12.00
C LEU A 320 -24.30 5.55 11.39
N PRO A 321 -23.22 6.28 11.69
CA PRO A 321 -23.01 7.63 11.18
C PRO A 321 -23.06 7.68 9.65
N ASP A 322 -23.79 8.63 9.10
CA ASP A 322 -23.97 8.81 7.65
C ASP A 322 -22.63 8.98 6.92
N ILE A 323 -21.66 9.63 7.57
CA ILE A 323 -20.33 9.84 6.99
C ILE A 323 -19.58 8.51 6.81
N VAL A 324 -19.67 7.58 7.78
CA VAL A 324 -19.05 6.25 7.69
C VAL A 324 -19.76 5.44 6.59
N ARG A 325 -21.08 5.52 6.52
CA ARG A 325 -21.86 4.90 5.44
C ARG A 325 -21.47 5.46 4.06
N ALA A 326 -21.24 6.78 3.96
CA ALA A 326 -20.80 7.42 2.74
C ALA A 326 -19.42 6.91 2.29
N VAL A 327 -18.47 6.72 3.20
CA VAL A 327 -17.15 6.13 2.90
C VAL A 327 -17.30 4.74 2.30
N ILE A 328 -18.07 3.85 2.93
CA ILE A 328 -18.29 2.50 2.38
C ILE A 328 -18.94 2.57 0.99
N THR A 329 -19.85 3.51 0.77
CA THR A 329 -20.48 3.71 -0.55
C THR A 329 -19.44 4.08 -1.62
N GLN A 330 -18.49 4.98 -1.30
CA GLN A 330 -17.40 5.33 -2.23
C GLN A 330 -16.46 4.16 -2.48
N ILE A 331 -16.10 3.42 -1.44
CA ILE A 331 -15.24 2.23 -1.55
C ILE A 331 -15.87 1.19 -2.48
N VAL A 332 -17.16 0.88 -2.30
CA VAL A 332 -17.88 -0.06 -3.16
C VAL A 332 -17.98 0.45 -4.61
N ALA A 333 -18.11 1.76 -4.80
CA ALA A 333 -18.17 2.35 -6.14
C ALA A 333 -16.87 2.21 -6.94
N LEU A 334 -15.73 2.02 -6.27
CA LEU A 334 -14.44 1.77 -6.95
C LEU A 334 -14.47 0.47 -7.76
N SER A 335 -15.05 -0.60 -7.22
CA SER A 335 -15.15 -1.91 -7.90
C SER A 335 -16.00 -1.84 -9.17
N GLY A 336 -17.01 -0.96 -9.19
CA GLY A 336 -17.87 -0.73 -10.35
C GLY A 336 -17.20 -0.03 -11.52
N GLN A 337 -16.09 0.67 -11.29
CA GLN A 337 -15.38 1.38 -12.37
C GLN A 337 -14.63 0.41 -13.29
N THR A 338 -14.07 -0.65 -12.75
CA THR A 338 -13.41 -1.72 -13.52
C THR A 338 -14.44 -2.53 -14.32
N VAL A 339 -15.61 -2.81 -13.75
CA VAL A 339 -16.69 -3.59 -14.41
C VAL A 339 -17.43 -2.77 -15.48
N THR A 340 -17.58 -1.45 -15.28
CA THR A 340 -18.27 -0.60 -16.26
C THR A 340 -17.41 -0.35 -17.50
N ALA A 341 -16.09 -0.24 -17.35
CA ALA A 341 -15.17 -0.19 -18.47
C ALA A 341 -15.22 -1.50 -19.29
N ALA A 342 -15.34 -2.65 -18.63
CA ALA A 342 -15.46 -3.95 -19.30
C ALA A 342 -16.85 -4.18 -19.96
N ARG A 343 -17.96 -3.63 -19.40
CA ARG A 343 -19.31 -3.79 -19.96
C ARG A 343 -19.66 -2.81 -21.09
N ALA A 344 -19.15 -1.59 -21.04
CA ALA A 344 -19.41 -0.61 -22.10
C ALA A 344 -18.93 -1.07 -23.49
N ALA A 345 -17.95 -1.95 -23.51
CA ALA A 345 -17.41 -2.50 -24.76
C ALA A 345 -18.14 -3.73 -25.28
N THR A 346 -18.83 -4.48 -24.44
CA THR A 346 -19.66 -5.61 -24.91
C THR A 346 -21.00 -5.15 -25.52
N ASP A 347 -21.44 -3.93 -25.22
CA ASP A 347 -22.70 -3.38 -25.76
C ASP A 347 -22.49 -2.61 -27.09
N GLU A 348 -21.26 -2.28 -27.50
CA GLU A 348 -20.97 -1.70 -28.82
C GLU A 348 -20.71 -2.75 -29.92
N GLU A 349 -20.60 -4.04 -29.60
CA GLU A 349 -20.43 -5.13 -30.56
C GLU A 349 -21.73 -5.93 -30.84
N GLN A 350 -22.88 -5.50 -30.37
CA GLN A 350 -24.19 -6.03 -30.74
C GLN A 350 -25.03 -4.99 -31.49
#